data_58f044528379cd4bd65af62245203680
#
_entry.id   58f044528379cd4bd65af62245203680
#
_cell.length_a   1.000
_cell.length_b   1.000
_cell.length_c   1.000
_cell.angle_alpha   90.00
_cell.angle_beta   90.00
_cell.angle_gamma   90.00
#
_symmetry.space_group_name_H-M   'P 1'
#
loop_
_entity.id
_entity.type
_entity.pdbx_description
1 polymer ?
#
loop_
_entity_poly.entity_id
_entity_poly.type
_entity_poly.pdbx_seq_one_letter_code
_entity_poly.pdbx_strand_id
1 'polypeptide(L)'
;MNEDETVSKYFLRVEELVNAMKGLGEKIDEAPLVQKILRSLPDKFNPKVSAIEEMNDLKSLSIDQLLGTLTAYEMRISKDKPTTRESSFKA
;
A
#
# COMPACT_ATOMS: atom_id res chain seq x y z
N MET A 1 -4.06 8.38 0.65
CA MET A 1 -2.73 8.37 1.32
C MET A 1 -2.01 9.68 1.01
N ASN A 2 -1.43 10.28 2.03
CA ASN A 2 -0.67 11.52 1.84
C ASN A 2 0.73 11.23 1.33
N GLU A 3 1.31 12.21 0.64
CA GLU A 3 2.67 12.06 0.11
C GLU A 3 3.71 11.72 1.17
N ASP A 4 3.57 12.30 2.34
CA ASP A 4 4.52 12.13 3.43
C ASP A 4 4.17 10.97 4.35
N GLU A 5 3.06 10.33 4.12
CA GLU A 5 2.57 9.26 4.97
C GLU A 5 3.21 7.93 4.57
N THR A 6 3.55 7.10 5.54
CA THR A 6 4.03 5.76 5.25
C THR A 6 2.86 4.83 4.95
N VAL A 7 3.16 3.74 4.26
CA VAL A 7 2.16 2.70 4.00
C VAL A 7 1.58 2.18 5.33
N SER A 8 2.43 1.96 6.32
CA SER A 8 1.97 1.47 7.62
C SER A 8 0.96 2.40 8.27
N LYS A 9 1.24 3.70 8.24
CA LYS A 9 0.31 4.68 8.83
C LYS A 9 -0.99 4.74 8.09
N TYR A 10 -0.92 4.70 6.76
CA TYR A 10 -2.13 4.72 5.96
C TYR A 10 -3.00 3.50 6.23
N PHE A 11 -2.41 2.32 6.28
CA PHE A 11 -3.16 1.09 6.52
C PHE A 11 -3.71 1.02 7.94
N LEU A 12 -3.03 1.64 8.89
CA LEU A 12 -3.59 1.74 10.25
C LEU A 12 -4.91 2.49 10.23
N ARG A 13 -4.98 3.58 9.49
CA ARG A 13 -6.24 4.32 9.34
C ARG A 13 -7.30 3.49 8.63
N VAL A 14 -6.90 2.72 7.63
CA VAL A 14 -7.83 1.84 6.92
C VAL A 14 -8.38 0.77 7.88
N GLU A 15 -7.50 0.17 8.68
CA GLU A 15 -7.93 -0.84 9.64
C GLU A 15 -8.89 -0.28 10.68
N GLU A 16 -8.64 0.92 11.16
CA GLU A 16 -9.53 1.56 12.11
C GLU A 16 -10.91 1.75 11.52
N LEU A 17 -10.97 2.19 10.27
CA LEU A 17 -12.24 2.38 9.58
C LEU A 17 -12.97 1.05 9.38
N VAL A 18 -12.24 0.03 8.95
CA VAL A 18 -12.82 -1.31 8.74
C VAL A 18 -13.38 -1.85 10.05
N ASN A 19 -12.63 -1.71 11.14
CA ASN A 19 -13.08 -2.19 12.43
C ASN A 19 -14.31 -1.45 12.92
N ALA A 20 -14.37 -0.14 12.68
CA ALA A 20 -15.53 0.64 13.03
C ALA A 20 -16.79 0.17 12.28
N MET A 21 -16.64 -0.12 11.00
CA MET A 21 -17.74 -0.61 10.18
C MET A 21 -18.20 -2.00 10.65
N LYS A 22 -17.26 -2.87 10.98
CA LYS A 22 -17.60 -4.19 11.52
C LYS A 22 -18.30 -4.09 12.85
N GLY A 23 -17.91 -3.12 13.66
CA GLY A 23 -18.57 -2.87 14.95
C GLY A 23 -20.02 -2.45 14.80
N LEU A 24 -20.39 -1.90 13.66
CA LEU A 24 -21.77 -1.54 13.34
C LEU A 24 -22.54 -2.70 12.71
N GLY A 25 -21.93 -3.86 12.62
CA GLY A 25 -22.58 -5.04 12.05
C GLY A 25 -22.56 -5.12 10.55
N GLU A 26 -21.80 -4.28 9.90
CA GLU A 26 -21.70 -4.29 8.44
C GLU A 26 -20.76 -5.36 7.95
N LYS A 27 -21.13 -5.96 6.82
CA LYS A 27 -20.23 -6.88 6.14
C LYS A 27 -19.35 -6.08 5.20
N ILE A 28 -18.06 -6.37 5.24
CA ILE A 28 -17.11 -5.66 4.40
C ILE A 28 -16.53 -6.62 3.37
N ASP A 29 -16.67 -6.22 2.12
CA ASP A 29 -16.05 -6.94 1.01
C ASP A 29 -14.70 -6.29 0.76
N GLU A 30 -13.64 -7.07 0.83
CA GLU A 30 -12.29 -6.54 0.68
C GLU A 30 -11.96 -6.11 -0.74
N ALA A 31 -12.57 -6.72 -1.74
CA ALA A 31 -12.21 -6.42 -3.13
C ALA A 31 -12.43 -4.95 -3.51
N PRO A 32 -13.61 -4.36 -3.26
CA PRO A 32 -13.78 -2.92 -3.54
C PRO A 32 -12.85 -2.06 -2.72
N LEU A 33 -12.57 -2.46 -1.49
CA LEU A 33 -11.69 -1.71 -0.61
C LEU A 33 -10.25 -1.73 -1.11
N VAL A 34 -9.79 -2.88 -1.59
CA VAL A 34 -8.47 -2.99 -2.20
C VAL A 34 -8.35 -2.06 -3.40
N GLN A 35 -9.35 -2.04 -4.26
CA GLN A 35 -9.36 -1.16 -5.42
C GLN A 35 -9.30 0.31 -5.02
N LYS A 36 -10.04 0.67 -3.99
CA LYS A 36 -10.05 2.05 -3.51
C LYS A 36 -8.68 2.43 -2.94
N ILE A 37 -8.06 1.53 -2.20
CA ILE A 37 -6.73 1.76 -1.65
C ILE A 37 -5.74 2.00 -2.78
N LEU A 38 -5.76 1.16 -3.80
CA LEU A 38 -4.84 1.28 -4.93
C LEU A 38 -4.99 2.63 -5.63
N ARG A 39 -6.21 3.12 -5.76
CA ARG A 39 -6.46 4.41 -6.39
C ARG A 39 -6.09 5.60 -5.53
N SER A 40 -5.94 5.38 -4.23
CA SER A 40 -5.64 6.45 -3.28
C SER A 40 -4.15 6.63 -3.03
N LEU A 41 -3.31 5.81 -3.65
CA LEU A 41 -1.88 5.86 -3.43
C LEU A 41 -1.24 7.01 -4.21
N PRO A 42 -0.18 7.64 -3.65
CA PRO A 42 0.56 8.66 -4.38
C PRO A 42 1.21 8.13 -5.65
N ASP A 43 1.56 9.04 -6.54
CA ASP A 43 2.13 8.70 -7.85
C ASP A 43 3.38 7.82 -7.76
N LYS A 44 4.14 7.95 -6.71
CA LYS A 44 5.36 7.14 -6.54
C LYS A 44 5.07 5.64 -6.52
N PHE A 45 3.82 5.27 -6.26
CA PHE A 45 3.41 3.86 -6.25
C PHE A 45 2.85 3.40 -7.59
N ASN A 46 2.69 4.28 -8.56
CA ASN A 46 2.04 3.94 -9.83
C ASN A 46 2.63 2.71 -10.53
N PRO A 47 3.96 2.55 -10.63
CA PRO A 47 4.49 1.36 -11.28
C PRO A 47 4.08 0.07 -10.56
N LYS A 48 4.02 0.11 -9.23
CA LYS A 48 3.64 -1.06 -8.46
C LYS A 48 2.15 -1.33 -8.57
N VAL A 49 1.34 -0.27 -8.57
CA VAL A 49 -0.11 -0.40 -8.74
C VAL A 49 -0.41 -1.06 -10.08
N SER A 50 0.22 -0.60 -11.14
CA SER A 50 0.03 -1.18 -12.46
C SER A 50 0.41 -2.66 -12.49
N ALA A 51 1.52 -3.02 -11.87
CA ALA A 51 1.96 -4.41 -11.81
C ALA A 51 0.96 -5.28 -11.05
N ILE A 52 0.44 -4.76 -9.94
CA ILE A 52 -0.55 -5.50 -9.15
C ILE A 52 -1.82 -5.71 -9.96
N GLU A 53 -2.29 -4.68 -10.65
CA GLU A 53 -3.52 -4.77 -11.42
C GLU A 53 -3.38 -5.72 -12.61
N GLU A 54 -2.19 -5.79 -13.19
CA GLU A 54 -1.96 -6.66 -14.34
C GLU A 54 -1.76 -8.13 -13.98
N MET A 55 -1.14 -8.39 -12.85
CA MET A 55 -0.70 -9.74 -12.50
C MET A 55 -1.57 -10.45 -11.50
N ASN A 56 -2.37 -9.74 -10.76
CA ASN A 56 -3.17 -10.34 -9.69
C ASN A 56 -4.65 -10.25 -9.97
N ASP A 57 -5.37 -11.27 -9.51
CA ASP A 57 -6.80 -11.21 -9.45
C ASP A 57 -7.17 -10.37 -8.22
N LEU A 58 -7.62 -9.16 -8.45
CA LEU A 58 -7.95 -8.23 -7.36
C LEU A 58 -9.03 -8.77 -6.44
N LYS A 59 -9.86 -9.68 -6.93
CA LYS A 59 -10.92 -10.25 -6.10
C LYS A 59 -10.38 -11.19 -5.03
N SER A 60 -9.22 -11.79 -5.27
CA SER A 60 -8.61 -12.70 -4.33
C SER A 60 -7.50 -12.05 -3.51
N LEU A 61 -7.18 -10.80 -3.79
CA LEU A 61 -6.14 -10.08 -3.07
C LEU A 61 -6.69 -9.55 -1.76
N SER A 62 -6.07 -9.93 -0.64
CA SER A 62 -6.51 -9.46 0.67
C SER A 62 -5.81 -8.14 1.02
N ILE A 63 -6.39 -7.43 1.98
CA ILE A 63 -5.80 -6.20 2.49
C ILE A 63 -4.42 -6.49 3.11
N ASP A 64 -4.28 -7.60 3.80
CA ASP A 64 -3.00 -7.97 4.41
C ASP A 64 -1.93 -8.23 3.36
N GLN A 65 -2.28 -8.92 2.29
CA GLN A 65 -1.35 -9.15 1.19
C GLN A 65 -0.93 -7.85 0.54
N LEU A 66 -1.89 -6.95 0.36
CA LEU A 66 -1.62 -5.65 -0.23
C LEU A 66 -0.69 -4.83 0.67
N LEU A 67 -0.93 -4.85 1.97
CA LEU A 67 -0.07 -4.17 2.94
C LEU A 67 1.36 -4.66 2.83
N GLY A 68 1.56 -5.97 2.83
CA GLY A 68 2.90 -6.55 2.72
C GLY A 68 3.60 -6.14 1.42
N THR A 69 2.87 -6.21 0.32
CA THR A 69 3.41 -5.87 -1.00
C THR A 69 3.81 -4.40 -1.08
N LEU A 70 2.95 -3.52 -0.61
CA LEU A 70 3.21 -2.09 -0.66
C LEU A 70 4.31 -1.67 0.32
N THR A 71 4.36 -2.30 1.49
CA THR A 71 5.41 -2.02 2.46
C THR A 71 6.77 -2.40 1.89
N ALA A 72 6.88 -3.56 1.26
CA ALA A 72 8.12 -3.97 0.63
C ALA A 72 8.54 -3.01 -0.47
N TYR A 73 7.59 -2.57 -1.27
CA TYR A 73 7.87 -1.61 -2.34
C TYR A 73 8.32 -0.26 -1.79
N GLU A 74 7.66 0.20 -0.73
CA GLU A 74 8.02 1.46 -0.09
C GLU A 74 9.46 1.43 0.41
N MET A 75 9.86 0.33 1.02
CA MET A 75 11.22 0.15 1.48
C MET A 75 12.21 0.18 0.31
N ARG A 76 11.82 -0.40 -0.79
CA ARG A 76 12.64 -0.44 -1.98
C ARG A 76 12.88 0.95 -2.58
N ILE A 77 11.83 1.71 -2.77
CA ILE A 77 11.98 3.05 -3.33
C ILE A 77 12.69 3.99 -2.36
N SER A 78 12.58 3.77 -1.08
CA SER A 78 13.34 4.53 -0.10
C SER A 78 14.83 4.26 -0.21
N LYS A 79 15.19 3.02 -0.46
CA LYS A 79 16.60 2.65 -0.65
C LYS A 79 17.17 3.20 -1.94
N ASP A 80 16.32 3.34 -2.95
CA ASP A 80 16.76 3.79 -4.27
C ASP A 80 16.95 5.29 -4.34
N LYS A 81 16.56 6.02 -3.31
CA LYS A 81 16.76 7.47 -3.29
C LYS A 81 18.25 7.78 -3.25
N PRO A 82 18.72 8.71 -4.10
CA PRO A 82 20.11 9.12 -4.06
C PRO A 82 20.40 9.76 -2.71
N THR A 83 21.35 9.21 -2.00
CA THR A 83 21.76 9.71 -0.69
C THR A 83 23.26 9.57 -0.54
N THR A 84 23.79 10.27 0.43
CA THR A 84 25.20 10.16 0.75
C THR A 84 25.55 8.72 1.12
N ARG A 85 24.69 8.10 1.85
CA ARG A 85 24.88 6.73 2.25
C ARG A 85 25.02 5.81 1.05
N GLU A 86 24.21 6.05 0.06
CA GLU A 86 24.26 5.25 -1.14
C GLU A 86 25.54 5.43 -1.92
N SER A 87 25.98 6.66 -2.00
CA SER A 87 27.25 6.95 -2.64
C SER A 87 28.41 6.29 -1.93
N SER A 88 28.41 6.34 -0.63
CA SER A 88 29.44 5.69 0.18
C SER A 88 29.44 4.20 -0.04
N PHE A 89 28.28 3.68 -0.17
CA PHE A 89 28.10 2.26 -0.30
C PHE A 89 28.67 1.72 -1.58
N LYS A 90 28.62 2.50 -2.61
CA LYS A 90 29.18 2.11 -3.89
C LYS A 90 30.67 2.18 -3.96
N ALA A 91 31.23 2.92 -3.11
CA ALA A 91 32.70 3.02 -3.02
C ALA A 91 33.31 1.76 -2.42
#